data_0193e448f17ec911859de9f4f83da38f
#
_entry.id   0193e448f17ec911859de9f4f83da38f
#
_cell.length_a   1.000
_cell.length_b   1.000
_cell.length_c   1.000
_cell.angle_alpha   90.00
_cell.angle_beta   90.00
_cell.angle_gamma   90.00
#
_symmetry.space_group_name_H-M   'P 1'
#
loop_
_entity.id
_entity.type
_entity.pdbx_description
1 polymer ?
#
loop_
_entity_poly.entity_id
_entity_poly.type
_entity_poly.pdbx_seq_one_letter_code
_entity_poly.pdbx_strand_id
1 'polypeptide(L)'
;ESKLSGIGNTDFMQEVWYHKSFKLNNSWKDKKIFIHFGGVDYKCDVFVNKTKVGSNIGGQAPFSIDISKAVNFTKNNDLIVYVIDERCPGSMNPSPWYKGRFTPKKIAIAKKWALDKRRTQPRGKQSSFLHSYQCVYTRTTGIWQTVWLEAADKKHIKSVSIVPNLKSSCFEFTPDFSANVNDNFKVDITFKNKKISSSIFNTKVKKIKIKIPKPKLWSIEQPNLYDFVFTLISEKNNKTLDRVKSYAGMRSIEIKKNKVYLNNKPLYQRLVLDQGFYPDGIWTAPTDKALKNDIILSMKAGFNGARLHEKVFEDRFHYWADK
;
A
#
# COMPACT_ATOMS: atom_id res chain seq x y z
N GLU A 1 -9.31 -18.56 1.98
CA GLU A 1 -8.69 -19.68 1.26
C GLU A 1 -7.22 -19.88 1.63
N SER A 2 -6.52 -18.82 2.06
CA SER A 2 -5.12 -18.88 2.47
C SER A 2 -4.89 -19.79 3.67
N LYS A 3 -3.86 -20.63 3.62
CA LYS A 3 -3.43 -21.44 4.78
C LYS A 3 -2.94 -20.54 5.94
N LEU A 4 -2.35 -19.41 5.62
CA LEU A 4 -1.88 -18.43 6.62
C LEU A 4 -3.02 -17.76 7.41
N SER A 5 -4.26 -17.82 6.92
CA SER A 5 -5.42 -17.33 7.67
C SER A 5 -5.73 -18.15 8.92
N GLY A 6 -5.21 -19.39 8.99
CA GLY A 6 -5.54 -20.37 10.04
C GLY A 6 -6.93 -21.01 9.88
N ILE A 7 -7.71 -20.57 8.88
CA ILE A 7 -9.06 -21.08 8.60
C ILE A 7 -9.03 -22.03 7.41
N GLY A 8 -8.39 -21.64 6.30
CA GLY A 8 -8.21 -22.46 5.10
C GLY A 8 -9.55 -22.91 4.47
N ASN A 9 -10.59 -22.07 4.51
CA ASN A 9 -11.89 -22.40 3.95
C ASN A 9 -11.79 -22.56 2.43
N THR A 10 -12.37 -23.64 1.90
CA THR A 10 -12.37 -23.98 0.48
C THR A 10 -13.67 -23.62 -0.24
N ASP A 11 -14.73 -23.25 0.50
CA ASP A 11 -15.99 -22.83 -0.08
C ASP A 11 -15.86 -21.41 -0.68
N PHE A 12 -16.70 -21.12 -1.65
CA PHE A 12 -16.77 -19.79 -2.22
C PHE A 12 -17.52 -18.85 -1.27
N MET A 13 -16.80 -17.96 -0.61
CA MET A 13 -17.36 -16.97 0.30
C MET A 13 -17.63 -15.66 -0.46
N GLN A 14 -18.90 -15.26 -0.59
CA GLN A 14 -19.28 -13.96 -1.17
C GLN A 14 -19.32 -12.87 -0.08
N GLU A 15 -19.60 -13.27 1.14
CA GLU A 15 -19.74 -12.37 2.28
C GLU A 15 -18.99 -12.94 3.47
N VAL A 16 -18.18 -12.11 4.11
CA VAL A 16 -17.37 -12.50 5.27
C VAL A 16 -17.46 -11.44 6.37
N TRP A 17 -17.65 -11.89 7.60
CA TRP A 17 -17.61 -11.04 8.77
C TRP A 17 -16.36 -11.32 9.58
N TYR A 18 -15.54 -10.30 9.80
CA TYR A 18 -14.42 -10.34 10.73
C TYR A 18 -14.82 -9.68 12.03
N HIS A 19 -14.45 -10.31 13.15
CA HIS A 19 -14.61 -9.74 14.48
C HIS A 19 -13.29 -9.76 15.24
N LYS A 20 -12.96 -8.65 15.88
CA LYS A 20 -11.78 -8.51 16.73
C LYS A 20 -12.04 -7.57 17.88
N SER A 21 -11.89 -8.05 19.12
CA SER A 21 -11.86 -7.17 20.29
C SER A 21 -10.46 -6.58 20.46
N PHE A 22 -10.38 -5.31 20.83
CA PHE A 22 -9.13 -4.60 21.08
C PHE A 22 -9.28 -3.58 22.22
N LYS A 23 -8.16 -3.26 22.87
CA LYS A 23 -8.09 -2.25 23.94
C LYS A 23 -7.13 -1.15 23.51
N LEU A 24 -7.51 0.10 23.79
CA LEU A 24 -6.64 1.25 23.53
C LEU A 24 -5.74 1.53 24.72
N ASN A 25 -4.56 2.08 24.42
CA ASN A 25 -3.71 2.61 25.47
C ASN A 25 -4.28 3.94 25.98
N ASN A 26 -4.36 4.11 27.30
CA ASN A 26 -4.87 5.32 27.93
C ASN A 26 -4.06 6.59 27.54
N SER A 27 -2.79 6.45 27.18
CA SER A 27 -1.97 7.58 26.69
C SER A 27 -2.45 8.15 25.35
N TRP A 28 -3.38 7.45 24.68
CA TRP A 28 -3.99 7.89 23.42
C TRP A 28 -5.29 8.69 23.62
N LYS A 29 -5.77 8.80 24.85
CA LYS A 29 -6.88 9.68 25.20
C LYS A 29 -6.60 11.08 24.67
N ASP A 30 -7.48 11.81 24.16
CA ASP A 30 -7.33 13.15 23.55
C ASP A 30 -6.64 13.18 22.17
N LYS A 31 -6.21 12.06 21.63
CA LYS A 31 -5.68 11.94 20.27
C LYS A 31 -6.76 11.55 19.25
N LYS A 32 -6.47 11.75 17.99
CA LYS A 32 -7.17 11.12 16.88
C LYS A 32 -6.75 9.66 16.81
N ILE A 33 -7.71 8.77 16.63
CA ILE A 33 -7.46 7.33 16.47
C ILE A 33 -7.87 6.93 15.07
N PHE A 34 -6.91 6.41 14.32
CA PHE A 34 -7.13 5.88 12.99
C PHE A 34 -7.00 4.36 12.99
N ILE A 35 -7.84 3.70 12.20
CA ILE A 35 -7.65 2.31 11.80
C ILE A 35 -7.22 2.30 10.33
N HIS A 36 -6.17 1.56 10.05
CA HIS A 36 -5.60 1.44 8.72
C HIS A 36 -5.75 0.01 8.22
N PHE A 37 -6.07 -0.12 6.93
CA PHE A 37 -6.13 -1.40 6.22
C PHE A 37 -5.16 -1.34 5.04
N GLY A 38 -4.26 -2.29 4.93
CA GLY A 38 -3.36 -2.41 3.77
C GLY A 38 -4.09 -2.86 2.50
N GLY A 39 -5.14 -3.67 2.65
CA GLY A 39 -5.98 -4.11 1.53
C GLY A 39 -7.12 -5.02 2.01
N VAL A 40 -8.32 -4.81 1.46
CA VAL A 40 -9.52 -5.61 1.74
C VAL A 40 -10.26 -5.88 0.43
N ASP A 41 -10.28 -7.11 -0.02
CA ASP A 41 -10.94 -7.50 -1.27
C ASP A 41 -12.37 -7.95 -0.99
N TYR A 42 -13.41 -7.32 -1.52
CA TYR A 42 -13.37 -6.23 -2.51
C TYR A 42 -14.02 -4.97 -1.95
N LYS A 43 -15.26 -5.06 -1.42
CA LYS A 43 -16.01 -3.99 -0.77
C LYS A 43 -16.13 -4.28 0.71
N CYS A 44 -15.95 -3.29 1.56
CA CYS A 44 -16.14 -3.49 2.99
C CYS A 44 -16.86 -2.33 3.67
N ASP A 45 -17.59 -2.68 4.73
CA ASP A 45 -18.12 -1.78 5.74
C ASP A 45 -17.42 -2.06 7.08
N VAL A 46 -16.99 -0.99 7.75
CA VAL A 46 -16.25 -1.07 9.02
C VAL A 46 -17.08 -0.50 10.14
N PHE A 47 -17.20 -1.28 11.23
CA PHE A 47 -17.95 -0.89 12.42
C PHE A 47 -17.05 -0.97 13.66
N VAL A 48 -17.18 0.00 14.54
CA VAL A 48 -16.56 0.00 15.89
C VAL A 48 -17.65 0.21 16.91
N ASN A 49 -17.75 -0.69 17.91
CA ASN A 49 -18.77 -0.62 18.96
C ASN A 49 -20.20 -0.45 18.40
N LYS A 50 -20.56 -1.24 17.38
CA LYS A 50 -21.84 -1.20 16.66
C LYS A 50 -22.09 0.05 15.79
N THR A 51 -21.16 1.02 15.78
CA THR A 51 -21.27 2.23 14.94
C THR A 51 -20.52 2.01 13.65
N LYS A 52 -21.17 2.22 12.50
CA LYS A 52 -20.49 2.23 11.19
C LYS A 52 -19.59 3.46 11.13
N VAL A 53 -18.28 3.22 10.97
CA VAL A 53 -17.25 4.29 10.95
C VAL A 53 -16.75 4.60 9.56
N GLY A 54 -16.94 3.70 8.60
CA GLY A 54 -16.54 3.93 7.21
C GLY A 54 -16.80 2.74 6.32
N SER A 55 -16.46 2.90 5.04
CA SER A 55 -16.52 1.87 3.99
C SER A 55 -15.43 2.09 2.96
N ASN A 56 -15.08 1.04 2.22
CA ASN A 56 -14.14 1.10 1.11
C ASN A 56 -14.59 0.20 -0.04
N ILE A 57 -14.20 0.56 -1.25
CA ILE A 57 -14.38 -0.25 -2.46
C ILE A 57 -13.04 -0.29 -3.20
N GLY A 58 -12.57 -1.49 -3.53
CA GLY A 58 -11.30 -1.73 -4.20
C GLY A 58 -10.38 -2.61 -3.37
N GLY A 59 -10.01 -3.78 -3.91
CA GLY A 59 -9.38 -4.87 -3.16
C GLY A 59 -7.90 -4.65 -2.82
N GLN A 60 -7.21 -3.69 -3.44
CA GLN A 60 -5.75 -3.67 -3.43
C GLN A 60 -5.12 -2.41 -2.87
N ALA A 61 -5.87 -1.32 -2.77
CA ALA A 61 -5.35 -0.05 -2.26
C ALA A 61 -5.51 0.05 -0.74
N PRO A 62 -4.51 0.60 -0.01
CA PRO A 62 -4.65 0.89 1.40
C PRO A 62 -5.64 2.02 1.64
N PHE A 63 -6.29 1.99 2.80
CA PHE A 63 -7.19 3.05 3.24
C PHE A 63 -7.18 3.20 4.77
N SER A 64 -7.66 4.36 5.25
CA SER A 64 -7.66 4.72 6.66
C SER A 64 -9.00 5.33 7.05
N ILE A 65 -9.45 5.04 8.26
CA ILE A 65 -10.71 5.55 8.82
C ILE A 65 -10.44 6.18 10.19
N ASP A 66 -10.93 7.41 10.41
CA ASP A 66 -10.93 8.04 11.74
C ASP A 66 -12.04 7.42 12.60
N ILE A 67 -11.65 6.68 13.62
CA ILE A 67 -12.55 6.00 14.55
C ILE A 67 -12.66 6.70 15.92
N SER A 68 -12.10 7.89 16.08
CA SER A 68 -11.97 8.62 17.34
C SER A 68 -13.29 8.77 18.10
N LYS A 69 -14.40 8.95 17.38
CA LYS A 69 -15.74 9.14 17.98
C LYS A 69 -16.43 7.85 18.42
N ALA A 70 -15.95 6.70 17.94
CA ALA A 70 -16.58 5.40 18.16
C ALA A 70 -15.86 4.55 19.21
N VAL A 71 -14.64 4.92 19.59
CA VAL A 71 -13.81 4.14 20.51
C VAL A 71 -14.05 4.47 21.98
N ASN A 72 -13.83 3.47 22.84
CA ASN A 72 -13.85 3.58 24.28
C ASN A 72 -12.45 3.32 24.86
N PHE A 73 -11.98 4.13 25.80
CA PHE A 73 -10.66 4.01 26.41
C PHE A 73 -10.66 3.19 27.71
N THR A 74 -11.83 2.96 28.32
CA THR A 74 -11.96 2.25 29.60
C THR A 74 -12.39 0.79 29.44
N LYS A 75 -13.00 0.44 28.31
CA LYS A 75 -13.51 -0.90 28.00
C LYS A 75 -12.85 -1.45 26.72
N ASN A 76 -13.02 -2.73 26.47
CA ASN A 76 -12.73 -3.31 25.17
C ASN A 76 -13.61 -2.69 24.09
N ASN A 77 -13.03 -2.54 22.91
CA ASN A 77 -13.74 -2.13 21.71
C ASN A 77 -13.92 -3.34 20.81
N ASP A 78 -15.03 -3.41 20.12
CA ASP A 78 -15.32 -4.43 19.11
C ASP A 78 -15.19 -3.83 17.72
N LEU A 79 -14.26 -4.36 16.93
CA LEU A 79 -14.12 -4.11 15.51
C LEU A 79 -14.87 -5.19 14.74
N ILE A 80 -15.77 -4.77 13.87
CA ILE A 80 -16.40 -5.65 12.90
C ILE A 80 -16.12 -5.11 11.50
N VAL A 81 -15.68 -5.99 10.60
CA VAL A 81 -15.48 -5.68 9.19
C VAL A 81 -16.35 -6.63 8.38
N TYR A 82 -17.36 -6.09 7.75
CA TYR A 82 -18.19 -6.81 6.80
C TYR A 82 -17.63 -6.65 5.40
N VAL A 83 -17.35 -7.74 4.74
CA VAL A 83 -16.75 -7.77 3.41
C VAL A 83 -17.68 -8.45 2.43
N ILE A 84 -17.82 -7.84 1.27
CA ILE A 84 -18.53 -8.41 0.11
C ILE A 84 -17.52 -8.57 -1.03
N ASP A 85 -17.36 -9.80 -1.48
CA ASP A 85 -16.53 -10.17 -2.63
C ASP A 85 -17.37 -10.99 -3.61
N GLU A 86 -18.05 -10.29 -4.49
CA GLU A 86 -18.93 -10.92 -5.45
C GLU A 86 -18.14 -11.76 -6.46
N ARG A 87 -18.70 -12.89 -6.82
CA ARG A 87 -18.16 -13.78 -7.85
C ARG A 87 -17.87 -13.02 -9.14
N CYS A 88 -16.64 -13.12 -9.64
CA CYS A 88 -16.22 -12.52 -10.90
C CYS A 88 -16.72 -13.35 -12.09
N PRO A 89 -17.76 -12.93 -12.83
CA PRO A 89 -18.34 -13.76 -13.90
C PRO A 89 -17.39 -14.03 -15.06
N GLY A 90 -16.42 -13.16 -15.29
CA GLY A 90 -15.58 -13.25 -16.49
C GLY A 90 -14.36 -14.15 -16.37
N SER A 91 -14.00 -14.61 -15.16
CA SER A 91 -12.95 -15.62 -15.00
C SER A 91 -13.35 -16.99 -15.61
N MET A 92 -14.63 -17.14 -15.96
CA MET A 92 -15.18 -18.35 -16.60
C MET A 92 -15.47 -18.15 -18.09
N ASN A 93 -15.11 -17.01 -18.69
CA ASN A 93 -15.23 -16.87 -20.14
C ASN A 93 -14.17 -17.77 -20.79
N PRO A 94 -14.55 -18.87 -21.46
CA PRO A 94 -13.56 -19.73 -22.06
C PRO A 94 -12.88 -18.94 -23.17
N SER A 95 -11.64 -18.57 -22.94
CA SER A 95 -10.73 -18.09 -23.97
C SER A 95 -10.79 -19.10 -25.13
N PRO A 96 -10.62 -18.69 -26.40
CA PRO A 96 -10.48 -19.59 -27.53
C PRO A 96 -9.50 -20.75 -27.30
N TRP A 97 -8.52 -20.57 -26.40
CA TRP A 97 -7.54 -21.57 -25.96
C TRP A 97 -8.15 -22.72 -25.15
N TYR A 98 -9.40 -22.60 -24.66
CA TYR A 98 -10.10 -23.62 -23.87
C TYR A 98 -11.08 -24.46 -24.69
N LYS A 99 -11.10 -24.33 -26.04
CA LYS A 99 -11.91 -25.15 -26.90
C LYS A 99 -11.66 -26.65 -26.61
N GLY A 100 -12.73 -27.35 -26.24
CA GLY A 100 -12.71 -28.80 -25.97
C GLY A 100 -12.65 -29.21 -24.48
N ARG A 101 -12.40 -28.31 -23.54
CA ARG A 101 -12.30 -28.63 -22.08
C ARG A 101 -13.56 -28.30 -21.27
N PHE A 102 -14.50 -27.57 -21.84
CA PHE A 102 -15.76 -27.23 -21.18
C PHE A 102 -16.94 -27.83 -21.92
N THR A 103 -17.85 -28.43 -21.17
CA THR A 103 -19.12 -28.89 -21.75
C THR A 103 -19.95 -27.69 -22.21
N PRO A 104 -20.84 -27.85 -23.23
CA PRO A 104 -21.74 -26.78 -23.68
C PRO A 104 -22.53 -26.14 -22.54
N LYS A 105 -22.95 -26.92 -21.52
CA LYS A 105 -23.66 -26.47 -20.34
C LYS A 105 -22.79 -25.50 -19.49
N LYS A 106 -21.52 -25.82 -19.29
CA LYS A 106 -20.59 -24.95 -18.56
C LYS A 106 -20.30 -23.64 -19.30
N ILE A 107 -20.21 -23.71 -20.65
CA ILE A 107 -20.07 -22.54 -21.52
C ILE A 107 -21.31 -21.63 -21.44
N ALA A 108 -22.52 -22.20 -21.47
CA ALA A 108 -23.78 -21.45 -21.39
C ALA A 108 -23.90 -20.72 -20.02
N ILE A 109 -23.55 -21.41 -18.93
CA ILE A 109 -23.52 -20.81 -17.57
C ILE A 109 -22.51 -19.67 -17.51
N ALA A 110 -21.30 -19.88 -18.04
CA ALA A 110 -20.26 -18.84 -18.07
C ALA A 110 -20.69 -17.60 -18.88
N LYS A 111 -21.35 -17.81 -20.04
CA LYS A 111 -21.90 -16.71 -20.85
C LYS A 111 -23.00 -15.95 -20.10
N LYS A 112 -23.91 -16.63 -19.42
CA LYS A 112 -24.98 -16.00 -18.63
C LYS A 112 -24.39 -15.12 -17.52
N TRP A 113 -23.33 -15.56 -16.86
CA TRP A 113 -22.65 -14.79 -15.82
C TRP A 113 -21.82 -13.63 -16.37
N ALA A 114 -21.20 -13.80 -17.53
CA ALA A 114 -20.46 -12.70 -18.19
C ALA A 114 -21.37 -11.54 -18.63
N LEU A 115 -22.65 -11.82 -18.87
CA LEU A 115 -23.66 -10.83 -19.25
C LEU A 115 -24.33 -10.13 -18.07
N ASP A 116 -24.10 -10.60 -16.84
CA ASP A 116 -24.64 -9.94 -15.63
C ASP A 116 -23.82 -8.68 -15.29
N LYS A 117 -24.24 -7.56 -15.86
CA LYS A 117 -23.62 -6.24 -15.69
C LYS A 117 -23.68 -5.68 -14.24
N ARG A 118 -24.44 -6.33 -13.35
CA ARG A 118 -24.60 -5.89 -11.96
C ARG A 118 -23.41 -6.24 -11.07
N ARG A 119 -22.48 -7.09 -11.56
CA ARG A 119 -21.36 -7.65 -10.82
C ARG A 119 -20.05 -7.34 -11.53
N THR A 120 -19.69 -6.06 -11.60
CA THR A 120 -18.44 -5.62 -12.24
C THR A 120 -17.43 -5.23 -11.20
N GLN A 121 -16.54 -6.14 -10.85
CA GLN A 121 -15.30 -5.80 -10.17
C GLN A 121 -14.20 -5.51 -11.20
N PRO A 122 -13.28 -4.58 -10.95
CA PRO A 122 -12.04 -4.51 -11.69
C PRO A 122 -11.33 -5.86 -11.62
N ARG A 123 -10.84 -6.34 -12.74
CA ARG A 123 -10.20 -7.63 -12.85
C ARG A 123 -8.70 -7.46 -12.95
N GLY A 124 -8.01 -8.30 -12.33
CA GLY A 124 -6.59 -8.50 -12.36
C GLY A 124 -6.36 -9.89 -11.82
N LYS A 125 -5.95 -9.98 -10.57
CA LYS A 125 -5.75 -11.25 -9.87
C LYS A 125 -7.02 -11.90 -9.34
N GLN A 126 -8.16 -11.19 -9.33
CA GLN A 126 -9.43 -11.75 -8.85
C GLN A 126 -9.82 -12.97 -9.69
N SER A 127 -10.18 -14.04 -9.04
CA SER A 127 -10.51 -15.32 -9.62
C SER A 127 -11.68 -15.97 -8.89
N SER A 128 -12.38 -16.88 -9.59
CA SER A 128 -13.39 -17.76 -8.96
C SER A 128 -12.84 -19.16 -8.73
N PHE A 129 -11.59 -19.42 -9.02
CA PHE A 129 -11.00 -20.77 -8.92
C PHE A 129 -10.34 -20.96 -7.54
N LEU A 130 -10.60 -22.11 -6.92
CA LEU A 130 -9.92 -22.51 -5.69
C LEU A 130 -8.45 -22.90 -5.96
N HIS A 131 -8.21 -23.61 -7.05
CA HIS A 131 -6.88 -24.08 -7.41
C HIS A 131 -6.33 -23.30 -8.61
N SER A 132 -5.07 -22.90 -8.52
CA SER A 132 -4.39 -22.25 -9.63
C SER A 132 -4.32 -23.17 -10.84
N TYR A 133 -4.60 -22.60 -12.02
CA TYR A 133 -4.58 -23.32 -13.28
C TYR A 133 -4.11 -22.40 -14.41
N GLN A 134 -3.00 -22.73 -15.05
CA GLN A 134 -2.36 -21.91 -16.07
C GLN A 134 -2.08 -20.48 -15.56
N CYS A 135 -2.68 -19.46 -16.16
CA CYS A 135 -2.53 -18.05 -15.75
C CYS A 135 -3.62 -17.58 -14.77
N VAL A 136 -4.44 -18.48 -14.26
CA VAL A 136 -5.50 -18.18 -13.29
C VAL A 136 -5.04 -18.60 -11.90
N TYR A 137 -5.18 -17.70 -10.93
CA TYR A 137 -4.73 -17.90 -9.56
C TYR A 137 -5.88 -18.31 -8.63
N THR A 138 -5.53 -18.84 -7.47
CA THR A 138 -6.48 -19.10 -6.39
C THR A 138 -7.19 -17.79 -6.02
N ARG A 139 -8.50 -17.89 -5.81
CA ARG A 139 -9.30 -16.74 -5.36
C ARG A 139 -8.85 -16.23 -3.99
N THR A 140 -9.11 -14.98 -3.74
CA THR A 140 -8.84 -14.30 -2.47
C THR A 140 -10.05 -13.46 -2.11
N THR A 141 -10.46 -13.48 -0.85
CA THR A 141 -11.57 -12.71 -0.32
C THR A 141 -11.19 -12.09 1.02
N GLY A 142 -11.53 -10.83 1.21
CA GLY A 142 -11.43 -10.16 2.50
C GLY A 142 -10.10 -9.50 2.79
N ILE A 143 -9.75 -9.44 4.07
CA ILE A 143 -8.55 -8.77 4.57
C ILE A 143 -7.32 -9.60 4.24
N TRP A 144 -6.47 -9.11 3.33
CA TRP A 144 -5.27 -9.82 2.89
C TRP A 144 -3.96 -9.11 3.24
N GLN A 145 -4.04 -7.89 3.78
CA GLN A 145 -2.88 -7.15 4.30
C GLN A 145 -3.11 -6.75 5.77
N THR A 146 -2.04 -6.26 6.39
CA THR A 146 -2.05 -5.83 7.80
C THR A 146 -3.14 -4.81 8.10
N VAL A 147 -3.75 -4.95 9.28
CA VAL A 147 -4.63 -3.95 9.89
C VAL A 147 -3.95 -3.45 11.15
N TRP A 148 -3.89 -2.12 11.33
CA TRP A 148 -3.26 -1.53 12.52
C TRP A 148 -3.97 -0.27 12.99
N LEU A 149 -3.67 0.13 14.22
CA LEU A 149 -4.17 1.37 14.83
C LEU A 149 -3.04 2.39 14.90
N GLU A 150 -3.40 3.65 14.70
CA GLU A 150 -2.51 4.80 14.88
C GLU A 150 -3.19 5.84 15.76
N ALA A 151 -2.40 6.45 16.66
CA ALA A 151 -2.83 7.60 17.44
C ALA A 151 -2.04 8.83 17.03
N ALA A 152 -2.69 9.82 16.45
CA ALA A 152 -2.10 11.09 16.04
C ALA A 152 -2.66 12.25 16.87
N ASP A 153 -1.88 13.31 17.05
CA ASP A 153 -2.40 14.53 17.66
C ASP A 153 -3.52 15.14 16.80
N LYS A 154 -4.37 15.97 17.40
CA LYS A 154 -5.44 16.68 16.65
C LYS A 154 -4.89 17.48 15.49
N LYS A 155 -3.68 18.05 15.67
CA LYS A 155 -2.86 18.65 14.63
C LYS A 155 -1.73 17.69 14.29
N HIS A 156 -1.74 17.10 13.12
CA HIS A 156 -0.72 16.14 12.68
C HIS A 156 -0.42 16.30 11.18
N ILE A 157 0.66 15.70 10.76
CA ILE A 157 1.09 15.59 9.37
C ILE A 157 0.31 14.42 8.74
N LYS A 158 -0.57 14.69 7.78
CA LYS A 158 -1.28 13.65 7.04
C LYS A 158 -0.37 12.95 6.04
N SER A 159 0.39 13.74 5.29
CA SER A 159 1.31 13.22 4.28
C SER A 159 2.37 14.25 3.92
N VAL A 160 3.47 13.78 3.32
CA VAL A 160 4.47 14.66 2.68
C VAL A 160 4.85 14.03 1.36
N SER A 161 4.49 14.69 0.25
CA SER A 161 5.02 14.31 -1.06
C SER A 161 6.48 14.71 -1.15
N ILE A 162 7.35 13.79 -1.58
CA ILE A 162 8.80 13.99 -1.70
C ILE A 162 9.20 13.77 -3.15
N VAL A 163 9.65 14.81 -3.83
CA VAL A 163 10.03 14.75 -5.25
C VAL A 163 11.51 15.13 -5.39
N PRO A 164 12.38 14.22 -5.84
CA PRO A 164 13.76 14.56 -6.16
C PRO A 164 13.83 15.37 -7.45
N ASN A 165 14.64 16.42 -7.46
CA ASN A 165 14.91 17.25 -8.63
C ASN A 165 16.42 17.27 -8.89
N LEU A 166 16.87 16.47 -9.86
CA LEU A 166 18.28 16.31 -10.18
C LEU A 166 18.87 17.59 -10.77
N LYS A 167 18.10 18.33 -11.61
CA LYS A 167 18.58 19.56 -12.27
C LYS A 167 18.99 20.62 -11.26
N SER A 168 18.20 20.76 -10.20
CA SER A 168 18.45 21.74 -9.14
C SER A 168 19.14 21.13 -7.91
N SER A 169 19.47 19.83 -7.94
CA SER A 169 20.06 19.07 -6.83
C SER A 169 19.32 19.33 -5.52
N CYS A 170 17.99 19.16 -5.52
CA CYS A 170 17.17 19.37 -4.34
C CYS A 170 16.09 18.31 -4.19
N PHE A 171 15.58 18.17 -2.97
CA PHE A 171 14.27 17.56 -2.74
C PHE A 171 13.21 18.66 -2.63
N GLU A 172 12.06 18.41 -3.28
CA GLU A 172 10.87 19.23 -3.20
C GLU A 172 9.85 18.52 -2.31
N PHE A 173 9.38 19.19 -1.27
CA PHE A 173 8.41 18.64 -0.31
C PHE A 173 7.10 19.39 -0.42
N THR A 174 5.99 18.66 -0.45
CA THR A 174 4.63 19.20 -0.38
C THR A 174 3.93 18.55 0.80
N PRO A 175 3.94 19.18 2.00
CA PRO A 175 3.26 18.66 3.17
C PRO A 175 1.75 18.88 3.10
N ASP A 176 0.98 17.93 3.64
CA ASP A 176 -0.44 18.07 3.94
C ASP A 176 -0.68 17.85 5.45
N PHE A 177 -1.50 18.71 6.04
CA PHE A 177 -1.76 18.71 7.48
C PHE A 177 -3.24 18.46 7.76
N SER A 178 -3.56 17.93 8.97
CA SER A 178 -4.92 17.58 9.39
C SER A 178 -5.87 18.76 9.55
N ALA A 179 -5.37 19.97 9.67
CA ALA A 179 -6.13 21.20 9.80
C ALA A 179 -5.34 22.38 9.25
N ASN A 180 -5.99 23.54 9.07
CA ASN A 180 -5.29 24.80 8.83
C ASN A 180 -4.50 25.17 10.08
N VAL A 181 -3.22 24.82 10.08
CA VAL A 181 -2.30 25.08 11.21
C VAL A 181 -1.42 26.27 10.87
N ASN A 182 -1.24 27.15 11.87
CA ASN A 182 -0.21 28.19 11.81
C ASN A 182 0.88 27.80 12.80
N ASP A 183 1.66 26.80 12.40
CA ASP A 183 2.68 26.17 13.23
C ASP A 183 3.98 26.07 12.42
N ASN A 184 5.04 25.56 13.02
CA ASN A 184 6.32 25.37 12.36
C ASN A 184 6.48 23.93 11.87
N PHE A 185 6.94 23.77 10.64
CA PHE A 185 7.25 22.49 10.03
C PHE A 185 8.75 22.36 9.82
N LYS A 186 9.38 21.46 10.56
CA LYS A 186 10.81 21.18 10.48
C LYS A 186 11.09 19.99 9.60
N VAL A 187 12.10 20.10 8.73
CA VAL A 187 12.60 19.04 7.87
C VAL A 187 14.07 18.79 8.21
N ASP A 188 14.37 17.65 8.79
CA ASP A 188 15.73 17.17 9.01
C ASP A 188 16.08 16.13 7.94
N ILE A 189 17.22 16.26 7.29
CA ILE A 189 17.71 15.36 6.23
C ILE A 189 19.04 14.76 6.69
N THR A 190 19.14 13.41 6.61
CA THR A 190 20.38 12.70 6.89
C THR A 190 20.72 11.75 5.72
N PHE A 191 22.00 11.43 5.59
CA PHE A 191 22.50 10.42 4.68
C PHE A 191 23.54 9.56 5.40
N LYS A 192 23.29 8.25 5.48
CA LYS A 192 24.13 7.30 6.25
C LYS A 192 24.42 7.82 7.66
N ASN A 193 23.36 8.24 8.35
CA ASN A 193 23.37 8.84 9.70
C ASN A 193 24.11 10.18 9.85
N LYS A 194 24.61 10.78 8.76
CA LYS A 194 25.25 12.10 8.79
C LYS A 194 24.21 13.16 8.43
N LYS A 195 24.13 14.24 9.23
CA LYS A 195 23.26 15.37 8.98
C LYS A 195 23.66 16.09 7.69
N ILE A 196 22.70 16.27 6.79
CA ILE A 196 22.85 17.02 5.53
C ILE A 196 22.22 18.41 5.67
N SER A 197 21.01 18.48 6.21
CA SER A 197 20.27 19.73 6.36
C SER A 197 19.31 19.65 7.53
N SER A 198 18.97 20.82 8.06
CA SER A 198 17.88 21.00 9.04
C SER A 198 17.27 22.38 8.79
N SER A 199 16.01 22.43 8.42
CA SER A 199 15.33 23.66 8.03
C SER A 199 13.94 23.72 8.65
N ILE A 200 13.51 24.91 9.03
CA ILE A 200 12.18 25.16 9.61
C ILE A 200 11.42 26.09 8.68
N PHE A 201 10.16 25.79 8.44
CA PHE A 201 9.24 26.53 7.58
C PHE A 201 7.92 26.76 8.32
N ASN A 202 7.22 27.84 7.98
CA ASN A 202 5.84 27.98 8.43
C ASN A 202 4.94 27.02 7.62
N THR A 203 3.94 26.42 8.26
CA THR A 203 3.01 25.47 7.63
C THR A 203 2.16 26.06 6.49
N LYS A 204 2.13 27.37 6.31
CA LYS A 204 1.49 28.03 5.17
C LYS A 204 2.27 27.84 3.87
N VAL A 205 3.55 27.47 3.92
CA VAL A 205 4.38 27.21 2.75
C VAL A 205 3.97 25.88 2.13
N LYS A 206 3.33 25.95 0.98
CA LYS A 206 2.80 24.76 0.30
C LYS A 206 3.89 23.89 -0.36
N LYS A 207 4.98 24.50 -0.82
CA LYS A 207 6.07 23.78 -1.49
C LYS A 207 7.43 24.26 -0.99
N ILE A 208 8.20 23.32 -0.48
CA ILE A 208 9.51 23.54 0.14
C ILE A 208 10.57 22.92 -0.75
N LYS A 209 11.66 23.64 -1.01
CA LYS A 209 12.82 23.12 -1.76
C LYS A 209 14.06 23.17 -0.86
N ILE A 210 14.72 22.04 -0.68
CA ILE A 210 15.96 21.95 0.11
C ILE A 210 17.07 21.40 -0.79
N LYS A 211 18.10 22.21 -1.04
CA LYS A 211 19.29 21.81 -1.80
C LYS A 211 20.10 20.77 -1.06
N ILE A 212 20.63 19.80 -1.81
CA ILE A 212 21.53 18.77 -1.33
C ILE A 212 22.89 18.99 -2.00
N PRO A 213 23.91 19.42 -1.28
CA PRO A 213 25.25 19.61 -1.86
C PRO A 213 25.84 18.28 -2.32
N LYS A 214 26.29 18.22 -3.58
CA LYS A 214 26.93 17.02 -4.18
C LYS A 214 26.12 15.75 -3.92
N PRO A 215 24.85 15.66 -4.39
CA PRO A 215 23.94 14.58 -4.03
C PRO A 215 24.48 13.22 -4.49
N LYS A 216 24.32 12.22 -3.65
CA LYS A 216 24.52 10.81 -4.00
C LYS A 216 23.26 10.29 -4.66
N LEU A 217 23.37 9.92 -5.94
CA LEU A 217 22.22 9.42 -6.70
C LEU A 217 21.89 7.98 -6.26
N TRP A 218 20.61 7.67 -6.28
CA TRP A 218 20.14 6.29 -6.20
C TRP A 218 20.30 5.63 -7.56
N SER A 219 20.90 4.45 -7.58
CA SER A 219 20.92 3.55 -8.76
C SER A 219 20.73 2.12 -8.31
N ILE A 220 20.55 1.21 -9.25
CA ILE A 220 20.39 -0.22 -9.00
C ILE A 220 21.61 -0.80 -8.28
N GLU A 221 22.81 -0.36 -8.65
CA GLU A 221 24.08 -0.80 -8.07
C GLU A 221 24.42 -0.05 -6.76
N GLN A 222 23.88 1.14 -6.59
CA GLN A 222 24.10 1.98 -5.43
C GLN A 222 22.76 2.58 -4.94
N PRO A 223 21.99 1.85 -4.17
CA PRO A 223 20.67 2.28 -3.69
C PRO A 223 20.81 3.31 -2.57
N ASN A 224 21.37 4.49 -2.90
CA ASN A 224 21.59 5.58 -1.96
C ASN A 224 20.26 6.22 -1.57
N LEU A 225 19.88 6.13 -0.31
CA LEU A 225 18.68 6.72 0.24
C LEU A 225 19.02 7.80 1.27
N TYR A 226 18.27 8.90 1.22
CA TYR A 226 18.27 9.94 2.22
C TYR A 226 17.12 9.69 3.18
N ASP A 227 17.38 9.81 4.48
CA ASP A 227 16.36 9.72 5.51
C ASP A 227 15.86 11.11 5.88
N PHE A 228 14.55 11.22 6.09
CA PHE A 228 13.87 12.44 6.47
C PHE A 228 13.20 12.27 7.82
N VAL A 229 13.26 13.32 8.64
CA VAL A 229 12.41 13.47 9.80
C VAL A 229 11.63 14.76 9.66
N PHE A 230 10.32 14.62 9.55
CA PHE A 230 9.37 15.73 9.52
C PHE A 230 8.82 15.94 10.93
N THR A 231 8.89 17.17 11.44
CA THR A 231 8.39 17.50 12.77
C THR A 231 7.46 18.70 12.67
N LEU A 232 6.23 18.53 13.15
CA LEU A 232 5.29 19.63 13.36
C LEU A 232 5.48 20.18 14.77
N ILE A 233 5.73 21.48 14.89
CA ILE A 233 6.07 22.15 16.14
C ILE A 233 5.10 23.30 16.36
N SER A 234 4.46 23.33 17.53
CA SER A 234 3.56 24.41 17.92
C SER A 234 4.31 25.75 17.97
N GLU A 235 3.80 26.75 17.24
CA GLU A 235 4.34 28.11 17.28
C GLU A 235 4.16 28.74 18.67
N LYS A 236 3.09 28.38 19.40
CA LYS A 236 2.76 29.00 20.68
C LYS A 236 3.72 28.64 21.82
N ASN A 237 4.20 27.39 21.88
CA ASN A 237 4.94 26.86 23.04
C ASN A 237 6.11 25.95 22.64
N ASN A 238 6.50 25.91 21.39
CA ASN A 238 7.58 25.08 20.85
C ASN A 238 7.44 23.57 21.13
N LYS A 239 6.24 23.10 21.49
CA LYS A 239 5.98 21.67 21.72
C LYS A 239 5.91 20.93 20.38
N THR A 240 6.56 19.77 20.31
CA THR A 240 6.36 18.83 19.19
C THR A 240 4.92 18.31 19.21
N LEU A 241 4.20 18.55 18.12
CA LEU A 241 2.83 18.06 17.91
C LEU A 241 2.84 16.71 17.21
N ASP A 242 3.73 16.56 16.21
CA ASP A 242 3.83 15.31 15.45
C ASP A 242 5.24 15.12 14.89
N ARG A 243 5.62 13.85 14.65
CA ARG A 243 6.92 13.50 14.11
C ARG A 243 6.84 12.27 13.23
N VAL A 244 7.14 12.44 11.93
CA VAL A 244 7.06 11.39 10.92
C VAL A 244 8.44 11.15 10.31
N LYS A 245 8.79 9.89 10.12
CA LYS A 245 10.01 9.47 9.40
C LYS A 245 9.66 9.02 8.00
N SER A 246 10.52 9.34 7.05
CA SER A 246 10.40 8.91 5.66
C SER A 246 11.78 8.79 5.02
N TYR A 247 11.83 8.38 3.76
CA TYR A 247 13.06 8.33 2.97
C TYR A 247 12.78 8.60 1.49
N ALA A 248 13.82 8.94 0.73
CA ALA A 248 13.76 8.92 -0.73
C ALA A 248 15.17 8.79 -1.36
N GLY A 249 15.23 8.25 -2.56
CA GLY A 249 16.42 8.28 -3.40
C GLY A 249 16.46 9.53 -4.28
N MET A 250 17.64 10.13 -4.45
CA MET A 250 17.85 11.19 -5.44
C MET A 250 17.98 10.54 -6.81
N ARG A 251 16.87 10.43 -7.55
CA ARG A 251 16.82 9.78 -8.87
C ARG A 251 15.81 10.46 -9.80
N SER A 252 16.01 10.29 -11.10
CA SER A 252 15.03 10.61 -12.13
C SER A 252 14.80 9.43 -13.05
N ILE A 253 13.56 9.22 -13.49
CA ILE A 253 13.19 8.28 -14.54
C ILE A 253 12.49 9.07 -15.63
N GLU A 254 12.94 8.89 -16.87
CA GLU A 254 12.39 9.58 -18.04
C GLU A 254 12.28 8.60 -19.21
N ILE A 255 11.28 8.80 -20.06
CA ILE A 255 11.15 8.11 -21.34
C ILE A 255 11.49 9.12 -22.45
N LYS A 256 12.52 8.85 -23.21
CA LYS A 256 12.95 9.67 -24.34
C LYS A 256 13.24 8.77 -25.55
N LYS A 257 12.69 9.11 -26.73
CA LYS A 257 12.92 8.37 -27.97
C LYS A 257 12.76 6.84 -27.77
N ASN A 258 11.65 6.41 -27.12
CA ASN A 258 11.32 5.02 -26.82
C ASN A 258 12.37 4.26 -25.95
N LYS A 259 13.18 4.98 -25.21
CA LYS A 259 14.13 4.41 -24.25
C LYS A 259 13.85 4.94 -22.84
N VAL A 260 14.06 4.08 -21.85
CA VAL A 260 14.01 4.47 -20.44
C VAL A 260 15.39 5.00 -20.03
N TYR A 261 15.39 6.09 -19.28
CA TYR A 261 16.59 6.69 -18.71
C TYR A 261 16.47 6.75 -17.20
N LEU A 262 17.49 6.26 -16.51
CA LEU A 262 17.66 6.44 -15.08
C LEU A 262 18.80 7.44 -14.86
N ASN A 263 18.54 8.55 -14.16
CA ASN A 263 19.53 9.60 -13.90
C ASN A 263 20.21 10.12 -15.19
N ASN A 264 19.42 10.36 -16.22
CA ASN A 264 19.86 10.77 -17.57
C ASN A 264 20.74 9.74 -18.34
N LYS A 265 20.93 8.52 -17.83
CA LYS A 265 21.62 7.44 -18.53
C LYS A 265 20.62 6.43 -19.07
N PRO A 266 20.79 5.94 -20.32
CA PRO A 266 19.93 4.91 -20.87
C PRO A 266 19.94 3.66 -19.97
N LEU A 267 18.75 3.12 -19.67
CA LEU A 267 18.60 1.89 -18.90
C LEU A 267 17.95 0.82 -19.79
N TYR A 268 18.69 -0.25 -20.06
CA TYR A 268 18.12 -1.46 -20.64
C TYR A 268 17.42 -2.27 -19.55
N GLN A 269 16.10 -2.35 -19.63
CA GLN A 269 15.26 -3.01 -18.63
C GLN A 269 15.28 -4.53 -18.85
N ARG A 270 15.86 -5.26 -17.93
CA ARG A 270 15.72 -6.72 -17.80
C ARG A 270 14.79 -6.99 -16.64
N LEU A 271 13.51 -7.12 -16.94
CA LEU A 271 12.46 -7.22 -15.93
C LEU A 271 11.99 -8.65 -15.74
N VAL A 272 11.92 -9.10 -14.50
CA VAL A 272 11.14 -10.31 -14.16
C VAL A 272 9.65 -9.96 -14.17
N LEU A 273 8.83 -10.87 -14.64
CA LEU A 273 7.38 -10.79 -14.45
C LEU A 273 7.04 -11.32 -13.06
N ASP A 274 6.75 -10.40 -12.12
CA ASP A 274 6.42 -10.76 -10.76
C ASP A 274 4.90 -10.81 -10.58
N GLN A 275 4.40 -11.97 -10.21
CA GLN A 275 2.98 -12.22 -10.01
C GLN A 275 2.52 -11.89 -8.60
N GLY A 276 3.43 -11.75 -7.63
CA GLY A 276 3.13 -11.47 -6.22
C GLY A 276 2.20 -12.50 -5.61
N PHE A 277 2.43 -13.78 -5.92
CA PHE A 277 1.59 -14.90 -5.49
C PHE A 277 2.42 -15.92 -4.71
N TYR A 278 1.92 -16.31 -3.54
CA TYR A 278 2.62 -17.21 -2.60
C TYR A 278 1.81 -18.47 -2.37
N PRO A 279 2.47 -19.66 -2.27
CA PRO A 279 1.75 -20.93 -2.07
C PRO A 279 0.89 -20.96 -0.81
N ASP A 280 1.36 -20.33 0.26
CA ASP A 280 0.71 -20.37 1.58
C ASP A 280 -0.18 -19.16 1.85
N GLY A 281 0.19 -18.00 1.32
CA GLY A 281 -0.47 -16.71 1.59
C GLY A 281 -1.35 -16.20 0.47
N ILE A 282 -1.33 -16.83 -0.68
CA ILE A 282 -1.99 -16.39 -1.91
C ILE A 282 -1.48 -15.00 -2.32
N TRP A 283 -2.18 -13.93 -1.99
CA TRP A 283 -1.71 -12.56 -2.24
C TRP A 283 -0.79 -12.01 -1.16
N THR A 284 -0.75 -12.62 0.01
CA THR A 284 0.01 -12.14 1.16
C THR A 284 1.34 -12.86 1.25
N ALA A 285 2.43 -12.11 1.28
CA ALA A 285 3.73 -12.68 1.56
C ALA A 285 3.76 -13.30 2.97
N PRO A 286 4.34 -14.50 3.15
CA PRO A 286 4.36 -15.15 4.45
C PRO A 286 5.18 -14.37 5.50
N THR A 287 6.16 -13.61 5.07
CA THR A 287 7.01 -12.79 5.93
C THR A 287 7.57 -11.58 5.17
N ASP A 288 7.99 -10.55 5.89
CA ASP A 288 8.74 -9.42 5.33
C ASP A 288 10.05 -9.88 4.63
N LYS A 289 10.67 -10.93 5.17
CA LYS A 289 11.86 -11.57 4.56
C LYS A 289 11.53 -12.21 3.21
N ALA A 290 10.34 -12.73 3.00
CA ALA A 290 9.93 -13.30 1.72
C ALA A 290 9.90 -12.22 0.63
N LEU A 291 9.28 -11.07 0.90
CA LEU A 291 9.28 -9.91 -0.01
C LEU A 291 10.69 -9.48 -0.41
N LYS A 292 11.60 -9.40 0.58
CA LYS A 292 13.01 -9.08 0.33
C LYS A 292 13.71 -10.15 -0.52
N ASN A 293 13.44 -11.42 -0.24
CA ASN A 293 14.08 -12.53 -0.96
C ASN A 293 13.66 -12.58 -2.43
N ASP A 294 12.42 -12.26 -2.79
CA ASP A 294 11.96 -12.23 -4.17
C ASP A 294 12.80 -11.25 -4.99
N ILE A 295 13.09 -10.07 -4.43
CA ILE A 295 13.97 -9.08 -5.06
C ILE A 295 15.40 -9.58 -5.16
N ILE A 296 15.96 -10.15 -4.09
CA ILE A 296 17.33 -10.68 -4.07
C ILE A 296 17.50 -11.81 -5.10
N LEU A 297 16.55 -12.73 -5.19
CA LEU A 297 16.58 -13.84 -6.15
C LEU A 297 16.50 -13.33 -7.59
N SER A 298 15.62 -12.34 -7.83
CA SER A 298 15.52 -11.69 -9.15
C SER A 298 16.83 -11.02 -9.55
N MET A 299 17.49 -10.29 -8.63
CA MET A 299 18.79 -9.68 -8.88
C MET A 299 19.88 -10.73 -9.14
N LYS A 300 19.93 -11.82 -8.38
CA LYS A 300 20.87 -12.94 -8.60
C LYS A 300 20.68 -13.62 -9.96
N ALA A 301 19.46 -13.64 -10.47
CA ALA A 301 19.14 -14.14 -11.81
C ALA A 301 19.47 -13.13 -12.93
N GLY A 302 20.02 -11.95 -12.61
CA GLY A 302 20.46 -10.94 -13.57
C GLY A 302 19.39 -9.93 -13.97
N PHE A 303 18.23 -9.93 -13.33
CA PHE A 303 17.19 -8.90 -13.54
C PHE A 303 17.59 -7.60 -12.82
N ASN A 304 17.19 -6.47 -13.40
CA ASN A 304 17.41 -5.14 -12.83
C ASN A 304 16.13 -4.38 -12.51
N GLY A 305 15.01 -5.10 -12.50
CA GLY A 305 13.70 -4.59 -12.13
C GLY A 305 12.65 -5.66 -12.25
N ALA A 306 11.42 -5.34 -11.89
CA ALA A 306 10.27 -6.21 -11.98
C ALA A 306 9.09 -5.50 -12.66
N ARG A 307 8.35 -6.25 -13.48
CA ARG A 307 7.01 -5.87 -13.91
C ARG A 307 6.00 -6.50 -12.95
N LEU A 308 5.44 -5.69 -12.07
CA LEU A 308 4.42 -6.12 -11.14
C LEU A 308 3.10 -6.34 -11.90
N HIS A 309 2.59 -7.57 -11.89
CA HIS A 309 1.50 -7.97 -12.78
C HIS A 309 0.15 -8.00 -12.06
N GLU A 310 -0.74 -7.09 -12.46
CA GLU A 310 -2.16 -7.08 -12.08
C GLU A 310 -2.43 -7.11 -10.56
N LYS A 311 -1.51 -6.60 -9.76
CA LYS A 311 -1.59 -6.48 -8.31
C LYS A 311 -0.90 -5.19 -7.85
N VAL A 312 -1.47 -4.49 -6.90
CA VAL A 312 -0.77 -3.45 -6.13
C VAL A 312 -0.05 -4.13 -4.98
N PHE A 313 1.27 -4.15 -5.08
CA PHE A 313 2.10 -4.79 -4.07
C PHE A 313 2.13 -3.98 -2.77
N GLU A 314 2.39 -4.66 -1.66
CA GLU A 314 2.52 -4.07 -0.35
C GLU A 314 3.63 -3.00 -0.33
N ASP A 315 3.45 -1.91 0.44
CA ASP A 315 4.47 -0.85 0.61
C ASP A 315 5.83 -1.42 1.04
N ARG A 316 5.85 -2.53 1.77
CA ARG A 316 7.06 -3.24 2.19
C ARG A 316 7.85 -3.82 1.02
N PHE A 317 7.18 -4.26 -0.06
CA PHE A 317 7.88 -4.70 -1.28
C PHE A 317 8.63 -3.52 -1.93
N HIS A 318 7.94 -2.37 -2.09
CA HIS A 318 8.56 -1.16 -2.63
C HIS A 318 9.72 -0.66 -1.77
N TYR A 319 9.58 -0.74 -0.44
CA TYR A 319 10.67 -0.42 0.49
C TYR A 319 11.91 -1.28 0.23
N TRP A 320 11.76 -2.59 0.07
CA TRP A 320 12.89 -3.47 -0.21
C TRP A 320 13.46 -3.28 -1.62
N ALA A 321 12.63 -2.89 -2.59
CA ALA A 321 13.10 -2.55 -3.93
C ALA A 321 13.90 -1.24 -3.96
N ASP A 322 13.63 -0.31 -3.05
CA ASP A 322 14.40 0.92 -2.89
C ASP A 322 15.74 0.70 -2.17
N LYS A 323 15.81 -0.31 -1.27
CA LYS A 323 16.97 -0.69 -0.44
C LYS A 323 17.94 -1.63 -1.12
#